data_37c3d285c51d493f03353296b2478237
#
_entry.id   37c3d285c51d493f03353296b2478237
#
_cell.length_a   1.000
_cell.length_b   1.000
_cell.length_c   1.000
_cell.angle_alpha   90.00
_cell.angle_beta   90.00
_cell.angle_gamma   90.00
#
_symmetry.space_group_name_H-M   'P 1'
#
loop_
_entity.id
_entity.type
_entity.pdbx_description
1 polymer ?
#
loop_
_entity_poly.entity_id
_entity_poly.type
_entity_poly.pdbx_seq_one_letter_code
_entity_poly.pdbx_strand_id
1 'polypeptide(L)'
;FGDPKAPSPFTVECSEAGTGRWIDEKTFSYDFVKDLPAGLACRFTLKPDVQSLKGETVSGKTQFRFTTGGPYVRDTRPYRGSSDVDEAQVFALTLSGPVQEQSVQENAWCAIEGTADRVPLEIVKGEDRNIILQSIFGKRTATSYPGAETPEARQARTLLVRCAQTQRSAGETACSFRLTKPVSILA
;
A
#
# COMPACT_ATOMS: atom_id res chain seq x y z
N PHE A 1 29.75 22.48 10.43
CA PHE A 1 29.18 21.38 9.68
C PHE A 1 29.50 20.08 10.39
N GLY A 2 28.54 19.19 10.64
CA GLY A 2 28.74 17.87 11.23
C GLY A 2 29.72 17.03 10.41
N ASP A 3 30.44 16.11 11.06
CA ASP A 3 31.30 15.18 10.35
C ASP A 3 30.44 14.17 9.57
N PRO A 4 30.41 14.18 8.23
CA PRO A 4 29.62 13.24 7.45
C PRO A 4 30.10 11.78 7.60
N LYS A 5 31.30 11.58 8.16
CA LYS A 5 31.88 10.27 8.44
C LYS A 5 31.56 9.76 9.84
N ALA A 6 30.96 10.60 10.70
CA ALA A 6 30.58 10.17 12.04
C ALA A 6 29.59 9.00 11.96
N PRO A 7 29.72 8.00 12.83
CA PRO A 7 28.84 6.83 12.79
C PRO A 7 27.38 7.20 13.05
N SER A 8 26.46 6.42 12.47
CA SER A 8 25.04 6.60 12.73
C SER A 8 24.72 6.53 14.22
N PRO A 9 24.02 7.52 14.78
CA PRO A 9 23.61 7.52 16.18
C PRO A 9 22.47 6.53 16.46
N PHE A 10 21.83 5.96 15.40
CA PHE A 10 20.69 5.07 15.52
C PHE A 10 21.03 3.65 15.13
N THR A 11 20.40 2.70 15.84
CA THR A 11 20.13 1.36 15.36
C THR A 11 18.81 1.41 14.60
N VAL A 12 18.79 0.89 13.37
CA VAL A 12 17.65 0.92 12.48
C VAL A 12 17.09 -0.48 12.30
N GLU A 13 15.83 -0.67 12.66
CA GLU A 13 15.05 -1.88 12.41
C GLU A 13 14.03 -1.56 11.31
N CYS A 14 14.35 -1.93 10.09
CA CYS A 14 13.54 -1.68 8.90
C CYS A 14 13.85 -2.75 7.85
N SER A 15 12.85 -3.23 7.12
CA SER A 15 13.07 -4.19 6.02
C SER A 15 13.65 -3.54 4.77
N GLU A 16 13.54 -2.21 4.64
CA GLU A 16 14.10 -1.48 3.53
C GLU A 16 15.46 -0.87 3.90
N ALA A 17 16.42 -1.04 2.99
CA ALA A 17 17.76 -0.53 3.17
C ALA A 17 17.83 1.00 3.00
N GLY A 18 18.72 1.60 3.75
CA GLY A 18 19.02 3.03 3.65
C GLY A 18 20.37 3.34 4.26
N THR A 19 20.81 4.58 4.12
CA THR A 19 22.06 5.11 4.65
C THR A 19 21.82 6.37 5.45
N GLY A 20 22.45 6.44 6.61
CA GLY A 20 22.39 7.61 7.47
C GLY A 20 23.60 8.52 7.27
N ARG A 21 23.38 9.81 7.32
CA ARG A 21 24.43 10.83 7.25
C ARG A 21 24.12 12.05 8.12
N TRP A 22 25.14 12.66 8.65
CA TRP A 22 25.01 13.94 9.30
C TRP A 22 25.00 15.06 8.26
N ILE A 23 23.96 15.89 8.30
CA ILE A 23 23.85 17.09 7.44
C ILE A 23 24.61 18.24 8.09
N ASP A 24 24.47 18.37 9.42
CA ASP A 24 25.14 19.35 10.24
C ASP A 24 25.36 18.79 11.65
N GLU A 25 25.85 19.62 12.59
CA GLU A 25 26.12 19.23 13.98
C GLU A 25 24.90 18.80 14.80
N LYS A 26 23.71 19.02 14.30
CA LYS A 26 22.43 18.78 15.01
C LYS A 26 21.46 17.91 14.24
N THR A 27 21.65 17.76 12.93
CA THR A 27 20.71 17.13 12.04
C THR A 27 21.29 15.87 11.43
N PHE A 28 20.69 14.74 11.76
CA PHE A 28 20.96 13.45 11.13
C PHE A 28 19.85 13.10 10.16
N SER A 29 20.18 12.77 8.91
CA SER A 29 19.27 12.30 7.88
C SER A 29 19.48 10.81 7.62
N TYR A 30 18.40 10.11 7.37
CA TYR A 30 18.44 8.73 6.90
C TYR A 30 17.69 8.65 5.57
N ASP A 31 18.42 8.31 4.52
CA ASP A 31 17.92 8.26 3.15
C ASP A 31 17.73 6.80 2.74
N PHE A 32 16.50 6.43 2.36
CA PHE A 32 16.21 5.10 1.84
C PHE A 32 16.68 4.98 0.39
N VAL A 33 17.15 3.78 0.01
CA VAL A 33 17.71 3.51 -1.34
C VAL A 33 16.62 3.59 -2.42
N LYS A 34 15.37 3.28 -2.07
CA LYS A 34 14.22 3.28 -2.98
C LYS A 34 12.97 3.80 -2.28
N ASP A 35 11.93 4.06 -3.06
CA ASP A 35 10.62 4.43 -2.55
C ASP A 35 10.09 3.34 -1.60
N LEU A 36 9.56 3.77 -0.47
CA LEU A 36 9.09 2.87 0.56
C LEU A 36 7.75 2.23 0.16
N PRO A 37 7.61 0.91 0.29
CA PRO A 37 6.34 0.25 0.05
C PRO A 37 5.28 0.66 1.09
N ALA A 38 4.01 0.48 0.73
CA ALA A 38 2.92 0.66 1.68
C ALA A 38 2.99 -0.40 2.80
N GLY A 39 2.61 0.01 4.03
CA GLY A 39 2.56 -0.88 5.19
C GLY A 39 3.90 -1.16 5.85
N LEU A 40 4.97 -0.53 5.39
CA LEU A 40 6.26 -0.62 6.03
C LEU A 40 6.22 0.02 7.43
N ALA A 41 6.80 -0.66 8.40
CA ALA A 41 7.04 -0.13 9.75
C ALA A 41 8.54 -0.12 10.03
N CYS A 42 9.06 1.04 10.39
CA CYS A 42 10.47 1.20 10.75
C CYS A 42 10.61 1.76 12.16
N ARG A 43 11.65 1.32 12.85
CA ARG A 43 12.03 1.78 14.17
C ARG A 43 13.49 2.25 14.18
N PHE A 44 13.70 3.42 14.73
CA PHE A 44 15.02 4.00 14.96
C PHE A 44 15.21 4.11 16.46
N THR A 45 16.24 3.46 17.00
CA THR A 45 16.57 3.50 18.41
C THR A 45 17.91 4.19 18.58
N LEU A 46 17.96 5.26 19.37
CA LEU A 46 19.21 5.96 19.69
C LEU A 46 20.13 5.01 20.45
N LYS A 47 21.38 4.92 20.03
CA LYS A 47 22.40 4.11 20.73
C LYS A 47 22.71 4.72 22.10
N PRO A 48 22.95 3.90 23.12
CA PRO A 48 23.13 4.39 24.49
C PRO A 48 24.43 5.17 24.69
N ASP A 49 25.41 4.98 23.83
CA ASP A 49 26.75 5.59 23.87
C ASP A 49 26.85 6.91 23.14
N VAL A 50 25.73 7.40 22.55
CA VAL A 50 25.73 8.70 21.86
C VAL A 50 25.86 9.84 22.85
N GLN A 51 26.84 10.69 22.61
CA GLN A 51 27.09 11.89 23.39
C GLN A 51 27.11 13.14 22.49
N SER A 52 26.81 14.28 23.07
CA SER A 52 26.98 15.56 22.40
C SER A 52 28.47 15.88 22.15
N LEU A 53 28.77 16.86 21.29
CA LEU A 53 30.13 17.33 21.05
C LEU A 53 30.83 17.81 22.33
N LYS A 54 30.07 18.08 23.40
CA LYS A 54 30.58 18.47 24.73
C LYS A 54 30.73 17.29 25.70
N GLY A 55 30.48 16.06 25.25
CA GLY A 55 30.50 14.85 26.07
C GLY A 55 29.29 14.64 26.96
N GLU A 56 28.20 15.40 26.76
CA GLU A 56 26.96 15.24 27.53
C GLU A 56 26.12 14.12 26.97
N THR A 57 25.46 13.35 27.82
CA THR A 57 24.52 12.31 27.41
C THR A 57 23.27 12.92 26.80
N VAL A 58 22.75 12.30 25.72
CA VAL A 58 21.55 12.74 25.07
C VAL A 58 20.33 12.39 25.94
N SER A 59 19.49 13.38 26.23
CA SER A 59 18.26 13.23 26.99
C SER A 59 17.03 13.38 26.09
N GLY A 60 15.90 12.79 26.49
CA GLY A 60 14.63 12.89 25.79
C GLY A 60 14.21 11.60 25.09
N LYS A 61 13.49 11.72 23.98
CA LYS A 61 12.96 10.57 23.25
C LYS A 61 14.09 9.84 22.52
N THR A 62 14.29 8.58 22.88
CA THR A 62 15.36 7.73 22.32
C THR A 62 14.85 6.75 21.25
N GLN A 63 13.53 6.64 21.06
CA GLN A 63 12.95 5.72 20.08
C GLN A 63 11.96 6.45 19.19
N PHE A 64 12.13 6.30 17.89
CA PHE A 64 11.30 6.90 16.86
C PHE A 64 10.72 5.76 16.00
N ARG A 65 9.45 5.87 15.66
CA ARG A 65 8.76 4.91 14.80
C ARG A 65 7.96 5.66 13.76
N PHE A 66 7.94 5.13 12.56
CA PHE A 66 7.01 5.57 11.55
C PHE A 66 6.47 4.37 10.76
N THR A 67 5.35 4.57 10.12
CA THR A 67 4.75 3.62 9.18
C THR A 67 4.35 4.37 7.92
N THR A 68 4.46 3.70 6.78
CA THR A 68 4.03 4.26 5.48
C THR A 68 2.52 4.15 5.25
N GLY A 69 1.78 3.67 6.24
CA GLY A 69 0.35 3.39 6.12
C GLY A 69 0.06 2.09 5.36
N GLY A 70 -1.19 1.63 5.44
CA GLY A 70 -1.64 0.44 4.71
C GLY A 70 -1.80 0.69 3.22
N PRO A 71 -1.95 -0.40 2.41
CA PRO A 71 -2.21 -0.28 0.99
C PRO A 71 -3.53 0.45 0.75
N TYR A 72 -3.55 1.29 -0.28
CA TYR A 72 -4.74 2.00 -0.74
C TYR A 72 -4.99 1.71 -2.22
N VAL A 73 -6.22 1.92 -2.66
CA VAL A 73 -6.60 1.73 -4.07
C VAL A 73 -6.09 2.92 -4.88
N ARG A 74 -5.20 2.64 -5.84
CA ARG A 74 -4.64 3.63 -6.77
C ARG A 74 -5.50 3.80 -8.01
N ASP A 75 -6.04 2.69 -8.53
CA ASP A 75 -6.83 2.67 -9.76
C ASP A 75 -7.89 1.59 -9.69
N THR A 76 -9.02 1.80 -10.36
CA THR A 76 -10.13 0.86 -10.45
C THR A 76 -10.57 0.65 -11.89
N ARG A 77 -11.00 -0.57 -12.21
CA ARG A 77 -11.67 -0.86 -13.48
C ARG A 77 -12.90 -1.74 -13.21
N PRO A 78 -14.09 -1.37 -13.66
CA PRO A 78 -14.42 -0.09 -14.34
C PRO A 78 -13.95 1.13 -13.57
N TYR A 79 -13.78 2.24 -14.29
CA TYR A 79 -13.33 3.49 -13.65
C TYR A 79 -14.39 4.02 -12.68
N ARG A 80 -13.93 4.78 -11.69
CA ARG A 80 -14.82 5.46 -10.77
C ARG A 80 -15.78 6.38 -11.54
N GLY A 81 -17.09 6.22 -11.30
CA GLY A 81 -18.12 6.97 -11.98
C GLY A 81 -18.57 6.36 -13.32
N SER A 82 -18.16 5.11 -13.65
CA SER A 82 -18.76 4.39 -14.76
C SER A 82 -20.25 4.16 -14.50
N SER A 83 -21.07 4.45 -15.51
CA SER A 83 -22.54 4.32 -15.43
C SER A 83 -23.04 2.92 -15.74
N ASP A 84 -22.29 2.16 -16.55
CA ASP A 84 -22.70 0.84 -17.00
C ASP A 84 -21.89 -0.23 -16.24
N VAL A 85 -22.53 -0.84 -15.25
CA VAL A 85 -21.96 -1.90 -14.40
C VAL A 85 -22.92 -3.09 -14.42
N ASP A 86 -22.41 -4.26 -14.79
CA ASP A 86 -23.16 -5.50 -14.78
C ASP A 86 -23.39 -6.04 -13.36
N GLU A 87 -24.44 -6.85 -13.17
CA GLU A 87 -24.75 -7.52 -11.91
C GLU A 87 -23.59 -8.39 -11.41
N ALA A 88 -22.91 -9.09 -12.31
CA ALA A 88 -21.76 -9.93 -12.01
C ALA A 88 -20.42 -9.23 -12.28
N GLN A 89 -20.42 -7.90 -12.30
CA GLN A 89 -19.23 -7.11 -12.61
C GLN A 89 -18.03 -7.48 -11.74
N VAL A 90 -16.94 -7.83 -12.38
CA VAL A 90 -15.64 -7.95 -11.73
C VAL A 90 -14.94 -6.58 -11.74
N PHE A 91 -14.52 -6.15 -10.58
CA PHE A 91 -13.75 -4.94 -10.40
C PHE A 91 -12.28 -5.26 -10.21
N ALA A 92 -11.42 -4.62 -10.99
CA ALA A 92 -9.98 -4.70 -10.79
C ALA A 92 -9.53 -3.50 -9.94
N LEU A 93 -9.05 -3.79 -8.74
CA LEU A 93 -8.54 -2.81 -7.79
C LEU A 93 -7.02 -2.87 -7.82
N THR A 94 -6.35 -1.91 -8.46
CA THR A 94 -4.90 -1.79 -8.41
C THR A 94 -4.50 -1.04 -7.14
N LEU A 95 -3.75 -1.71 -6.28
CA LEU A 95 -3.37 -1.23 -4.96
C LEU A 95 -1.99 -0.56 -5.00
N SER A 96 -1.66 0.21 -3.97
CA SER A 96 -0.31 0.79 -3.80
C SER A 96 0.75 -0.23 -3.41
N GLY A 97 0.34 -1.41 -2.91
CA GLY A 97 1.19 -2.52 -2.51
C GLY A 97 0.41 -3.82 -2.41
N PRO A 98 1.09 -4.97 -2.20
CA PRO A 98 0.44 -6.26 -2.02
C PRO A 98 -0.37 -6.30 -0.73
N VAL A 99 -1.45 -7.10 -0.73
CA VAL A 99 -2.35 -7.27 0.42
C VAL A 99 -2.54 -8.74 0.73
N GLN A 100 -2.84 -9.03 2.00
CA GLN A 100 -3.33 -10.34 2.41
C GLN A 100 -4.81 -10.45 2.01
N GLU A 101 -5.13 -11.37 1.10
CA GLU A 101 -6.49 -11.57 0.59
C GLU A 101 -7.48 -11.86 1.72
N GLN A 102 -7.09 -12.66 2.71
CA GLN A 102 -7.93 -12.95 3.88
C GLN A 102 -8.32 -11.66 4.62
N SER A 103 -7.36 -10.76 4.83
CA SER A 103 -7.64 -9.47 5.49
C SER A 103 -8.63 -8.61 4.70
N VAL A 104 -8.59 -8.69 3.36
CA VAL A 104 -9.58 -8.02 2.51
C VAL A 104 -10.96 -8.65 2.67
N GLN A 105 -11.07 -9.97 2.61
CA GLN A 105 -12.35 -10.69 2.79
C GLN A 105 -13.01 -10.41 4.14
N GLU A 106 -12.23 -10.31 5.21
CA GLU A 106 -12.72 -10.05 6.56
C GLU A 106 -13.15 -8.59 6.80
N ASN A 107 -12.52 -7.66 6.09
CA ASN A 107 -12.67 -6.22 6.41
C ASN A 107 -13.30 -5.39 5.29
N ALA A 108 -13.53 -5.95 4.11
CA ALA A 108 -14.10 -5.22 2.99
C ALA A 108 -15.49 -5.78 2.59
N TRP A 109 -16.36 -4.89 2.15
CA TRP A 109 -17.68 -5.25 1.65
C TRP A 109 -18.15 -4.26 0.56
N CYS A 110 -19.12 -4.69 -0.23
CA CYS A 110 -19.86 -3.82 -1.14
C CYS A 110 -20.98 -3.11 -0.37
N ALA A 111 -21.07 -1.80 -0.51
CA ALA A 111 -22.22 -1.02 -0.10
C ALA A 111 -22.99 -0.59 -1.34
N ILE A 112 -24.26 -0.98 -1.40
CA ILE A 112 -25.19 -0.64 -2.47
C ILE A 112 -26.12 0.43 -1.93
N GLU A 113 -26.26 1.53 -2.65
CA GLU A 113 -27.12 2.63 -2.23
C GLU A 113 -28.59 2.15 -2.17
N GLY A 114 -29.30 2.55 -1.13
CA GLY A 114 -30.68 2.13 -0.90
C GLY A 114 -30.82 0.82 -0.13
N THR A 115 -29.73 0.11 0.16
CA THR A 115 -29.72 -1.07 1.04
C THR A 115 -28.90 -0.80 2.29
N ALA A 116 -29.36 -1.34 3.43
CA ALA A 116 -28.59 -1.28 4.69
C ALA A 116 -27.57 -2.42 4.80
N ASP A 117 -27.58 -3.36 3.87
CA ASP A 117 -26.84 -4.60 3.97
C ASP A 117 -25.40 -4.44 3.49
N ARG A 118 -24.49 -5.12 4.21
CA ARG A 118 -23.11 -5.30 3.80
C ARG A 118 -23.02 -6.54 2.92
N VAL A 119 -22.89 -6.33 1.61
CA VAL A 119 -22.72 -7.44 0.68
C VAL A 119 -21.26 -7.90 0.71
N PRO A 120 -21.00 -9.20 0.98
CA PRO A 120 -19.64 -9.72 1.02
C PRO A 120 -18.92 -9.52 -0.32
N LEU A 121 -17.59 -9.31 -0.23
CA LEU A 121 -16.70 -9.32 -1.38
C LEU A 121 -16.21 -10.73 -1.65
N GLU A 122 -16.30 -11.16 -2.91
CA GLU A 122 -15.64 -12.36 -3.41
C GLU A 122 -14.38 -11.97 -4.19
N ILE A 123 -13.26 -12.65 -3.88
CA ILE A 123 -12.01 -12.47 -4.61
C ILE A 123 -11.96 -13.48 -5.75
N VAL A 124 -11.81 -13.00 -6.98
CA VAL A 124 -11.66 -13.84 -8.17
C VAL A 124 -10.24 -14.39 -8.23
N LYS A 125 -10.12 -15.72 -8.28
CA LYS A 125 -8.86 -16.47 -8.23
C LYS A 125 -8.69 -17.38 -9.45
N GLY A 126 -7.53 -18.05 -9.49
CA GLY A 126 -7.25 -19.10 -10.47
C GLY A 126 -7.19 -18.61 -11.91
N GLU A 127 -7.71 -19.42 -12.82
CA GLU A 127 -7.64 -19.18 -14.26
C GLU A 127 -8.42 -17.93 -14.67
N ASP A 128 -9.62 -17.72 -14.12
CA ASP A 128 -10.44 -16.54 -14.39
C ASP A 128 -9.70 -15.25 -14.09
N ARG A 129 -8.98 -15.22 -12.95
CA ARG A 129 -8.12 -14.09 -12.60
C ARG A 129 -7.07 -13.82 -13.67
N ASN A 130 -6.41 -14.86 -14.15
CA ASN A 130 -5.35 -14.72 -15.15
C ASN A 130 -5.89 -14.21 -16.48
N ILE A 131 -7.01 -14.76 -16.94
CA ILE A 131 -7.70 -14.33 -18.18
C ILE A 131 -8.08 -12.85 -18.10
N ILE A 132 -8.69 -12.43 -17.00
CA ILE A 132 -9.15 -11.05 -16.81
C ILE A 132 -7.93 -10.10 -16.75
N LEU A 133 -6.90 -10.43 -15.98
CA LEU A 133 -5.69 -9.60 -15.90
C LEU A 133 -4.97 -9.49 -17.23
N GLN A 134 -4.91 -10.58 -18.00
CA GLN A 134 -4.37 -10.59 -19.35
C GLN A 134 -5.17 -9.66 -20.28
N SER A 135 -6.49 -9.65 -20.19
CA SER A 135 -7.33 -8.77 -20.99
C SER A 135 -7.14 -7.29 -20.65
N ILE A 136 -6.94 -6.98 -19.36
CA ILE A 136 -6.78 -5.61 -18.86
C ILE A 136 -5.37 -5.06 -19.15
N PHE A 137 -4.32 -5.88 -18.97
CA PHE A 137 -2.93 -5.45 -18.99
C PHE A 137 -2.12 -6.01 -20.16
N GLY A 138 -2.53 -7.13 -20.76
CA GLY A 138 -1.76 -7.86 -21.79
C GLY A 138 -1.61 -7.14 -23.13
N LYS A 139 -2.43 -6.15 -23.43
CA LYS A 139 -2.39 -5.37 -24.68
C LYS A 139 -1.55 -4.09 -24.60
N ARG A 140 -1.05 -3.74 -23.42
CA ARG A 140 -0.22 -2.53 -23.24
C ARG A 140 1.25 -2.91 -23.39
N THR A 141 1.81 -2.60 -24.55
CA THR A 141 3.26 -2.50 -24.71
C THR A 141 3.78 -1.57 -23.63
N ALA A 142 4.73 -2.05 -22.84
CA ALA A 142 5.38 -1.26 -21.81
C ALA A 142 5.87 0.05 -22.45
N THR A 143 5.31 1.18 -22.02
CA THR A 143 5.89 2.48 -22.31
C THR A 143 7.24 2.49 -21.62
N SER A 144 8.29 2.32 -22.41
CA SER A 144 9.67 2.15 -21.95
C SER A 144 10.25 3.50 -21.54
N TYR A 145 9.90 3.98 -20.37
CA TYR A 145 10.72 5.00 -19.71
C TYR A 145 11.38 4.37 -18.47
N PRO A 146 12.61 4.76 -18.13
CA PRO A 146 13.29 4.23 -16.95
C PRO A 146 12.42 4.43 -15.69
N GLY A 147 12.17 3.34 -14.95
CA GLY A 147 11.32 3.37 -13.75
C GLY A 147 9.84 3.08 -13.99
N ALA A 148 9.40 2.80 -15.23
CA ALA A 148 8.03 2.35 -15.49
C ALA A 148 7.77 1.01 -14.80
N GLU A 149 6.63 0.91 -14.13
CA GLU A 149 6.20 -0.34 -13.52
C GLU A 149 5.89 -1.39 -14.59
N THR A 150 6.41 -2.61 -14.40
CA THR A 150 6.13 -3.71 -15.31
C THR A 150 4.67 -4.17 -15.22
N PRO A 151 4.09 -4.73 -16.30
CA PRO A 151 2.74 -5.31 -16.26
C PRO A 151 2.59 -6.36 -15.16
N GLU A 152 3.61 -7.19 -14.96
CA GLU A 152 3.64 -8.26 -13.95
C GLU A 152 3.60 -7.68 -12.54
N ALA A 153 4.40 -6.65 -12.24
CA ALA A 153 4.39 -5.96 -10.95
C ALA A 153 3.02 -5.33 -10.66
N ARG A 154 2.38 -4.76 -11.70
CA ARG A 154 1.02 -4.23 -11.58
C ARG A 154 -0.01 -5.32 -11.35
N GLN A 155 0.07 -6.44 -12.07
CA GLN A 155 -0.82 -7.58 -11.89
C GLN A 155 -0.70 -8.17 -10.48
N ALA A 156 0.52 -8.26 -9.93
CA ALA A 156 0.78 -8.80 -8.59
C ALA A 156 0.06 -8.02 -7.48
N ARG A 157 -0.13 -6.71 -7.65
CA ARG A 157 -0.84 -5.86 -6.69
C ARG A 157 -2.26 -5.47 -7.13
N THR A 158 -2.80 -6.12 -8.17
CA THR A 158 -4.18 -5.94 -8.60
C THR A 158 -5.05 -7.06 -8.04
N LEU A 159 -6.02 -6.68 -7.24
CA LEU A 159 -7.04 -7.55 -6.70
C LEU A 159 -8.27 -7.52 -7.61
N LEU A 160 -8.78 -8.68 -8.00
CA LEU A 160 -10.04 -8.80 -8.71
C LEU A 160 -11.12 -9.19 -7.71
N VAL A 161 -12.16 -8.38 -7.62
CA VAL A 161 -13.27 -8.58 -6.67
C VAL A 161 -14.61 -8.43 -7.36
N ARG A 162 -15.61 -9.12 -6.84
CA ARG A 162 -17.02 -8.90 -7.18
C ARG A 162 -17.85 -8.88 -5.91
N CYS A 163 -19.03 -8.29 -5.97
CA CYS A 163 -20.02 -8.40 -4.91
C CYS A 163 -20.71 -9.76 -4.99
N ALA A 164 -20.81 -10.47 -3.85
CA ALA A 164 -21.36 -11.83 -3.81
C ALA A 164 -22.82 -11.91 -4.31
N GLN A 165 -23.60 -10.87 -4.06
CA GLN A 165 -24.97 -10.75 -4.54
C GLN A 165 -25.24 -9.29 -4.89
N THR A 166 -25.68 -9.04 -6.12
CA THR A 166 -26.21 -7.75 -6.55
C THR A 166 -27.60 -7.99 -7.10
N GLN A 167 -28.56 -7.16 -6.70
CA GLN A 167 -29.91 -7.19 -7.27
C GLN A 167 -30.08 -5.96 -8.17
N ARG A 168 -30.75 -6.14 -9.30
CA ARG A 168 -31.13 -5.00 -10.14
C ARG A 168 -32.02 -4.06 -9.35
N SER A 169 -31.61 -2.82 -9.31
CA SER A 169 -32.45 -1.71 -8.85
C SER A 169 -33.37 -1.27 -9.98
N ALA A 170 -34.57 -0.79 -9.64
CA ALA A 170 -35.49 -0.20 -10.62
C ALA A 170 -35.03 1.18 -11.13
N GLY A 171 -33.93 1.74 -10.58
CA GLY A 171 -33.33 3.02 -10.93
C GLY A 171 -31.80 2.98 -10.81
N GLU A 172 -31.18 4.12 -11.07
CA GLU A 172 -29.75 4.28 -10.88
C GLU A 172 -29.37 4.02 -9.40
N THR A 173 -28.38 3.18 -9.19
CA THR A 173 -27.92 2.79 -7.84
C THR A 173 -26.40 2.83 -7.80
N ALA A 174 -25.86 3.54 -6.83
CA ALA A 174 -24.41 3.59 -6.64
C ALA A 174 -23.92 2.36 -5.86
N CYS A 175 -22.85 1.75 -6.35
CA CYS A 175 -22.11 0.72 -5.65
C CYS A 175 -20.75 1.27 -5.20
N SER A 176 -20.38 1.04 -3.95
CA SER A 176 -19.09 1.45 -3.40
C SER A 176 -18.45 0.36 -2.56
N PHE A 177 -17.11 0.32 -2.56
CA PHE A 177 -16.35 -0.54 -1.68
C PHE A 177 -16.05 0.17 -0.36
N ARG A 178 -16.27 -0.52 0.75
CA ARG A 178 -16.05 -0.01 2.11
C ARG A 178 -15.09 -0.91 2.86
N LEU A 179 -14.36 -0.32 3.80
CA LEU A 179 -13.46 -1.01 4.71
C LEU A 179 -13.85 -0.71 6.15
N THR A 180 -13.86 -1.72 7.02
CA THR A 180 -14.03 -1.54 8.48
C THR A 180 -12.72 -1.16 9.16
N LYS A 181 -11.61 -1.69 8.65
CA LYS A 181 -10.25 -1.49 9.17
C LYS A 181 -9.25 -1.45 8.01
N PRO A 182 -8.05 -0.90 8.23
CA PRO A 182 -6.96 -1.04 7.26
C PRO A 182 -6.68 -2.52 6.98
N VAL A 183 -6.53 -2.87 5.71
CA VAL A 183 -6.15 -4.23 5.30
C VAL A 183 -4.67 -4.47 5.57
N SER A 184 -4.33 -5.70 5.93
CA SER A 184 -2.95 -6.10 6.19
C SER A 184 -2.18 -6.30 4.88
N ILE A 185 -0.89 -6.06 4.92
CA ILE A 185 0.03 -6.34 3.82
C ILE A 185 0.53 -7.78 3.88
N LEU A 186 1.00 -8.27 2.73
CA LEU A 186 1.90 -9.43 2.69
C LEU A 186 3.28 -8.97 3.16
N ALA A 187 3.79 -9.63 4.18
CA ALA A 187 5.14 -9.42 4.69
C ALA A 187 6.16 -10.10 3.77
#